data_5f358b5fd21392d23d1a8b3a9cc93c51
#
_entry.id   5f358b5fd21392d23d1a8b3a9cc93c51
#
_cell.length_a   1.000
_cell.length_b   1.000
_cell.length_c   1.000
_cell.angle_alpha   90.00
_cell.angle_beta   90.00
_cell.angle_gamma   90.00
#
_symmetry.space_group_name_H-M   'P 1'
#
loop_
_entity.id
_entity.type
_entity.pdbx_description
1 polymer ?
#
loop_
_entity_poly.entity_id
_entity_poly.type
_entity_poly.pdbx_seq_one_letter_code
_entity_poly.pdbx_strand_id
1 'polypeptide(L)'
;MKKVFIIISLILLTISNASAVTLYEALNQTYKNNLELKAERKNLDVQQEVLNISRSDFFPTLTLRGTKNIEDTNKLTNKTGGDASISDVNTLTSSIKLEQTILDGNGRGIKYERSKLGLNLIEAKLIQKEQEIFLKAIEAYTGLILANETLVINRENVDLLQNQFEIDNARLSRAQITATDLAQSQSSLAGAQAGYIEAQNLIVTSKLLYQNIIGQINDSEKLKKIYKTKDKIPSSLDEARKISQQKSPELIISEIEYGQSKLDVKIAKSDFSPTAKLSLERTYSDELSSTYDEREKDVLQATVSWPFQFGGKNKSNVKKNLQVKGMKRLLLDNAYRNNIQSVTAAWSTLESSKSFLRAVQLQVKAAEIANEGISYEYENGLNRSTFDVLQSRSNLLNAKINLAKADRNYLLAQFKLLKSVGLLNSKDLKLK
;
A
#
# COMPACT_ATOMS: atom_id res chain seq x y z
N MET A 1 29.63 35.32 -57.01
CA MET A 1 30.16 34.16 -56.26
C MET A 1 29.10 33.80 -55.23
N LYS A 2 28.26 32.82 -55.58
CA LYS A 2 27.17 32.34 -54.74
C LYS A 2 27.70 31.24 -53.81
N LYS A 3 27.71 31.46 -52.49
CA LYS A 3 28.03 30.43 -51.51
C LYS A 3 26.79 29.59 -51.30
N VAL A 4 26.82 28.34 -51.71
CA VAL A 4 25.82 27.31 -51.42
C VAL A 4 26.07 26.84 -49.98
N PHE A 5 25.13 27.13 -49.09
CA PHE A 5 25.10 26.55 -47.75
C PHE A 5 24.44 25.17 -47.84
N ILE A 6 25.21 24.11 -47.69
CA ILE A 6 24.71 22.75 -47.52
C ILE A 6 24.35 22.61 -46.05
N ILE A 7 23.05 22.63 -45.74
CA ILE A 7 22.53 22.25 -44.42
C ILE A 7 22.49 20.73 -44.37
N ILE A 8 23.51 20.13 -43.76
CA ILE A 8 23.46 18.72 -43.33
C ILE A 8 22.55 18.64 -42.14
N SER A 9 21.31 18.26 -42.39
CA SER A 9 20.35 17.87 -41.34
C SER A 9 20.83 16.58 -40.72
N LEU A 10 21.50 16.68 -39.58
CA LEU A 10 21.86 15.54 -38.72
C LEU A 10 20.57 15.01 -38.07
N ILE A 11 19.87 14.11 -38.75
CA ILE A 11 18.82 13.30 -38.14
C ILE A 11 19.51 12.42 -37.10
N LEU A 12 19.49 12.89 -35.84
CA LEU A 12 19.72 12.03 -34.69
C LEU A 12 18.57 11.00 -34.69
N LEU A 13 18.78 9.86 -35.32
CA LEU A 13 18.04 8.65 -35.03
C LEU A 13 18.31 8.35 -33.57
N THR A 14 17.40 8.80 -32.69
CA THR A 14 17.26 8.22 -31.36
C THR A 14 16.83 6.76 -31.58
N ILE A 15 17.83 5.89 -31.65
CA ILE A 15 17.61 4.45 -31.50
C ILE A 15 17.03 4.32 -30.09
N SER A 16 15.70 4.33 -29.98
CA SER A 16 15.01 3.82 -28.82
C SER A 16 15.48 2.38 -28.68
N ASN A 17 16.55 2.16 -27.93
CA ASN A 17 16.85 0.84 -27.44
C ASN A 17 15.58 0.37 -26.74
N ALA A 18 14.83 -0.53 -27.38
CA ALA A 18 13.71 -1.22 -26.79
C ALA A 18 14.28 -2.07 -25.63
N SER A 19 14.61 -1.38 -24.55
CA SER A 19 15.14 -2.00 -23.34
C SER A 19 13.99 -2.77 -22.73
N ALA A 20 14.11 -4.10 -22.75
CA ALA A 20 13.10 -4.95 -22.15
C ALA A 20 13.04 -4.65 -20.66
N VAL A 21 11.86 -4.23 -20.19
CA VAL A 21 11.61 -3.84 -18.80
C VAL A 21 11.83 -5.04 -17.89
N THR A 22 12.68 -4.86 -16.90
CA THR A 22 12.92 -5.86 -15.85
C THR A 22 11.95 -5.67 -14.70
N LEU A 23 11.73 -6.71 -13.88
CA LEU A 23 10.91 -6.58 -12.68
C LEU A 23 11.44 -5.49 -11.72
N TYR A 24 12.76 -5.32 -11.64
CA TYR A 24 13.37 -4.26 -10.82
C TYR A 24 12.99 -2.86 -11.30
N GLU A 25 13.03 -2.63 -12.62
CA GLU A 25 12.62 -1.36 -13.22
C GLU A 25 11.13 -1.10 -13.01
N ALA A 26 10.27 -2.12 -13.17
CA ALA A 26 8.85 -2.03 -12.89
C ALA A 26 8.57 -1.67 -11.43
N LEU A 27 9.26 -2.30 -10.47
CA LEU A 27 9.16 -1.96 -9.05
C LEU A 27 9.65 -0.54 -8.75
N ASN A 28 10.73 -0.11 -9.40
CA ASN A 28 11.26 1.25 -9.25
C ASN A 28 10.29 2.30 -9.81
N GLN A 29 9.67 2.03 -10.95
CA GLN A 29 8.61 2.87 -11.53
C GLN A 29 7.38 2.94 -10.60
N THR A 30 6.95 1.79 -10.06
CA THR A 30 5.87 1.73 -9.06
C THR A 30 6.22 2.55 -7.83
N TYR A 31 7.44 2.41 -7.29
CA TYR A 31 7.89 3.15 -6.12
C TYR A 31 7.84 4.67 -6.33
N LYS A 32 8.21 5.15 -7.53
CA LYS A 32 8.20 6.58 -7.87
C LYS A 32 6.81 7.13 -8.20
N ASN A 33 5.98 6.37 -8.90
CA ASN A 33 4.81 6.90 -9.58
C ASN A 33 3.48 6.49 -8.95
N ASN A 34 3.42 5.39 -8.19
CA ASN A 34 2.17 4.91 -7.62
C ASN A 34 1.53 5.94 -6.68
N LEU A 35 0.27 6.29 -6.93
CA LEU A 35 -0.44 7.35 -6.21
C LEU A 35 -0.74 6.98 -4.76
N GLU A 36 -1.02 5.69 -4.46
CA GLU A 36 -1.25 5.23 -3.09
C GLU A 36 0.02 5.37 -2.24
N LEU A 37 1.20 5.06 -2.80
CA LEU A 37 2.49 5.27 -2.11
C LEU A 37 2.80 6.75 -1.92
N LYS A 38 2.50 7.59 -2.91
CA LYS A 38 2.66 9.05 -2.78
C LYS A 38 1.77 9.62 -1.69
N ALA A 39 0.51 9.14 -1.59
CA ALA A 39 -0.41 9.55 -0.54
C ALA A 39 0.10 9.15 0.85
N GLU A 40 0.62 7.91 1.01
CA GLU A 40 1.13 7.45 2.30
C GLU A 40 2.42 8.20 2.73
N ARG A 41 3.27 8.60 1.77
CA ARG A 41 4.40 9.51 2.06
C ARG A 41 3.93 10.88 2.52
N LYS A 42 2.84 11.42 1.93
CA LYS A 42 2.25 12.67 2.42
C LYS A 42 1.64 12.52 3.82
N ASN A 43 1.12 11.33 4.16
CA ASN A 43 0.67 11.03 5.52
C ASN A 43 1.83 11.07 6.53
N LEU A 44 3.05 10.67 6.12
CA LEU A 44 4.25 10.84 6.94
C LEU A 44 4.56 12.32 7.19
N ASP A 45 4.49 13.18 6.16
CA ASP A 45 4.66 14.63 6.30
C ASP A 45 3.61 15.21 7.28
N VAL A 46 2.35 14.80 7.16
CA VAL A 46 1.27 15.20 8.09
C VAL A 46 1.61 14.82 9.53
N GLN A 47 2.07 13.60 9.77
CA GLN A 47 2.41 13.15 11.12
C GLN A 47 3.66 13.86 11.68
N GLN A 48 4.59 14.27 10.82
CA GLN A 48 5.72 15.12 11.21
C GLN A 48 5.21 16.48 11.74
N GLU A 49 4.21 17.07 11.08
CA GLU A 49 3.60 18.33 11.57
C GLU A 49 2.82 18.12 12.87
N VAL A 50 2.16 16.98 13.07
CA VAL A 50 1.54 16.64 14.38
C VAL A 50 2.58 16.59 15.49
N LEU A 51 3.79 16.07 15.20
CA LEU A 51 4.91 16.11 16.16
C LEU A 51 5.37 17.55 16.43
N ASN A 52 5.46 18.39 15.39
CA ASN A 52 5.80 19.81 15.51
C ASN A 52 4.78 20.59 16.34
N ILE A 53 3.47 20.31 16.14
CA ILE A 53 2.37 20.85 16.95
C ILE A 53 2.57 20.47 18.43
N SER A 54 2.84 19.18 18.72
CA SER A 54 3.08 18.73 20.11
C SER A 54 4.33 19.38 20.73
N ARG A 55 5.32 19.75 19.90
CA ARG A 55 6.51 20.49 20.34
C ARG A 55 6.17 21.95 20.62
N SER A 56 5.25 22.56 19.87
CA SER A 56 4.85 23.95 20.05
C SER A 56 4.13 24.19 21.39
N ASP A 57 3.53 23.17 21.98
CA ASP A 57 2.92 23.25 23.32
C ASP A 57 3.91 23.61 24.44
N PHE A 58 5.21 23.51 24.19
CA PHE A 58 6.27 23.93 25.13
C PHE A 58 6.63 25.43 25.04
N PHE A 59 6.15 26.12 24.03
CA PHE A 59 6.41 27.55 23.83
C PHE A 59 5.24 28.41 24.31
N PRO A 60 5.48 29.69 24.64
CA PRO A 60 4.41 30.61 25.02
C PRO A 60 3.48 30.91 23.82
N THR A 61 2.22 31.14 24.15
CA THR A 61 1.20 31.57 23.19
C THR A 61 0.99 33.09 23.33
N LEU A 62 1.14 33.81 22.21
CA LEU A 62 0.79 35.23 22.09
C LEU A 62 -0.60 35.36 21.51
N THR A 63 -1.49 36.05 22.22
CA THR A 63 -2.87 36.31 21.79
C THR A 63 -3.09 37.81 21.71
N LEU A 64 -3.54 38.27 20.55
CA LEU A 64 -4.04 39.64 20.33
C LEU A 64 -5.58 39.57 20.34
N ARG A 65 -6.21 40.44 21.11
CA ARG A 65 -7.67 40.53 21.18
C ARG A 65 -8.12 42.00 21.07
N GLY A 66 -9.12 42.24 20.23
CA GLY A 66 -9.86 43.47 20.18
C GLY A 66 -11.33 43.19 20.48
N THR A 67 -11.96 43.97 21.36
CA THR A 67 -13.36 43.84 21.70
C THR A 67 -14.01 45.23 21.69
N LYS A 68 -15.03 45.44 20.88
CA LYS A 68 -15.91 46.62 20.96
C LYS A 68 -17.20 46.20 21.66
N ASN A 69 -17.48 46.84 22.80
CA ASN A 69 -18.70 46.64 23.56
C ASN A 69 -19.62 47.82 23.37
N ILE A 70 -20.83 47.59 22.95
CA ILE A 70 -21.87 48.63 22.85
C ILE A 70 -22.94 48.22 23.88
N GLU A 71 -23.06 48.97 24.95
CA GLU A 71 -23.98 48.68 26.05
C GLU A 71 -25.02 49.81 26.13
N ASP A 72 -26.31 49.41 26.06
CA ASP A 72 -27.47 50.24 26.29
C ASP A 72 -28.19 49.72 27.51
N THR A 73 -28.09 50.45 28.64
CA THR A 73 -28.66 50.04 29.94
C THR A 73 -30.00 50.73 30.14
N ASN A 74 -31.10 50.06 29.94
CA ASN A 74 -32.45 50.57 30.02
C ASN A 74 -32.92 50.88 31.45
N LYS A 75 -32.33 50.25 32.48
CA LYS A 75 -32.69 50.50 33.88
C LYS A 75 -31.53 50.14 34.82
N LEU A 76 -31.12 51.06 35.65
CA LEU A 76 -30.17 50.84 36.74
C LEU A 76 -30.73 51.46 38.02
N THR A 77 -30.91 50.64 39.07
CA THR A 77 -31.45 51.06 40.37
C THR A 77 -30.46 50.75 41.48
N ASN A 78 -30.12 51.73 42.32
CA ASN A 78 -29.22 51.50 43.44
C ASN A 78 -29.97 50.77 44.60
N LYS A 79 -29.21 50.19 45.58
CA LYS A 79 -29.76 49.47 46.74
C LYS A 79 -30.60 50.30 47.66
N THR A 80 -30.54 51.61 47.59
CA THR A 80 -31.30 52.56 48.42
C THR A 80 -32.57 53.06 47.71
N GLY A 81 -32.89 52.57 46.50
CA GLY A 81 -34.11 52.87 45.75
C GLY A 81 -34.05 54.16 44.92
N GLY A 82 -32.91 54.84 44.86
CA GLY A 82 -32.75 56.03 43.98
C GLY A 82 -32.38 55.61 42.57
N ASP A 83 -32.81 56.38 41.57
CA ASP A 83 -32.37 56.22 40.21
C ASP A 83 -30.86 56.46 40.09
N ALA A 84 -30.11 55.52 39.58
CA ALA A 84 -28.71 55.71 39.22
C ALA A 84 -28.67 56.34 37.81
N SER A 85 -27.69 57.22 37.55
CA SER A 85 -27.49 57.75 36.22
C SER A 85 -27.10 56.62 35.30
N ILE A 86 -27.88 56.39 34.23
CA ILE A 86 -27.58 55.43 33.19
C ILE A 86 -26.57 56.11 32.23
N SER A 87 -25.47 55.41 31.96
CA SER A 87 -24.57 55.85 30.92
C SER A 87 -24.33 54.72 29.95
N ASP A 88 -24.62 54.96 28.67
CA ASP A 88 -24.27 54.06 27.60
C ASP A 88 -22.76 54.10 27.41
N VAL A 89 -22.12 52.93 27.36
CA VAL A 89 -20.69 52.80 27.24
C VAL A 89 -20.35 52.04 25.99
N ASN A 90 -19.51 52.66 25.13
CA ASN A 90 -19.04 52.08 23.87
C ASN A 90 -17.56 51.65 23.98
N THR A 91 -17.25 50.83 24.96
CA THR A 91 -15.84 50.47 25.27
C THR A 91 -15.15 49.72 24.16
N LEU A 92 -14.03 50.22 23.69
CA LEU A 92 -13.10 49.55 22.83
C LEU A 92 -11.94 49.02 23.70
N THR A 93 -11.77 47.71 23.78
CA THR A 93 -10.66 47.05 24.53
C THR A 93 -9.74 46.34 23.57
N SER A 94 -8.47 46.66 23.63
CA SER A 94 -7.42 45.97 22.92
C SER A 94 -6.45 45.31 23.94
N SER A 95 -6.11 44.05 23.75
CA SER A 95 -5.14 43.39 24.66
C SER A 95 -4.12 42.50 23.92
N ILE A 96 -2.92 42.49 24.46
CA ILE A 96 -1.86 41.57 24.10
C ILE A 96 -1.58 40.70 25.30
N LYS A 97 -1.75 39.37 25.16
CA LYS A 97 -1.52 38.40 26.21
C LYS A 97 -0.48 37.37 25.77
N LEU A 98 0.61 37.26 26.54
CA LEU A 98 1.58 36.17 26.47
C LEU A 98 1.29 35.19 27.58
N GLU A 99 1.03 33.92 27.25
CA GLU A 99 0.71 32.88 28.23
C GLU A 99 1.64 31.69 28.04
N GLN A 100 2.25 31.21 29.16
CA GLN A 100 3.09 30.02 29.20
C GLN A 100 2.60 29.06 30.28
N THR A 101 2.36 27.81 29.91
CA THR A 101 2.15 26.75 30.89
C THR A 101 3.51 26.34 31.48
N ILE A 102 3.67 26.43 32.80
CA ILE A 102 4.91 26.08 33.51
C ILE A 102 4.83 24.66 34.04
N LEU A 103 3.68 24.26 34.62
CA LEU A 103 3.48 22.94 35.21
C LEU A 103 2.15 22.37 34.69
N ASP A 104 2.16 21.07 34.31
CA ASP A 104 0.98 20.35 33.85
C ASP A 104 1.03 18.84 34.18
N GLY A 105 1.71 18.45 35.25
CA GLY A 105 1.92 17.05 35.60
C GLY A 105 2.66 16.24 34.54
N ASN A 106 3.53 16.91 33.75
CA ASN A 106 4.25 16.36 32.61
C ASN A 106 3.33 15.89 31.45
N GLY A 107 2.09 16.39 31.38
CA GLY A 107 1.13 16.04 30.33
C GLY A 107 1.65 16.33 28.93
N ARG A 108 2.28 17.52 28.71
CA ARG A 108 2.87 17.90 27.42
C ARG A 108 4.03 16.99 27.03
N GLY A 109 4.93 16.65 27.97
CA GLY A 109 6.04 15.74 27.72
C GLY A 109 5.57 14.36 27.26
N ILE A 110 4.54 13.81 27.94
CA ILE A 110 3.98 12.50 27.57
C ILE A 110 3.26 12.57 26.21
N LYS A 111 2.53 13.67 25.91
CA LYS A 111 1.89 13.89 24.60
C LYS A 111 2.93 13.97 23.48
N TYR A 112 4.04 14.67 23.71
CA TYR A 112 5.14 14.74 22.75
C TYR A 112 5.74 13.36 22.47
N GLU A 113 6.03 12.56 23.51
CA GLU A 113 6.50 11.17 23.33
C GLU A 113 5.49 10.30 22.59
N ARG A 114 4.19 10.49 22.86
CA ARG A 114 3.13 9.79 22.13
C ARG A 114 3.09 10.19 20.65
N SER A 115 3.26 11.47 20.34
CA SER A 115 3.32 11.97 18.95
C SER A 115 4.56 11.44 18.21
N LYS A 116 5.71 11.30 18.91
CA LYS A 116 6.91 10.67 18.38
C LYS A 116 6.67 9.19 18.04
N LEU A 117 6.00 8.43 18.90
CA LEU A 117 5.56 7.08 18.57
C LEU A 117 4.54 7.08 17.43
N GLY A 118 3.73 8.13 17.27
CA GLY A 118 2.84 8.32 16.14
C GLY A 118 3.57 8.42 14.81
N LEU A 119 4.70 9.14 14.77
CA LEU A 119 5.56 9.23 13.59
C LEU A 119 6.11 7.85 13.22
N ASN A 120 6.70 7.13 14.19
CA ASN A 120 7.21 5.77 13.97
C ASN A 120 6.10 4.80 13.50
N LEU A 121 4.87 4.99 13.97
CA LEU A 121 3.70 4.19 13.54
C LEU A 121 3.42 4.40 12.06
N ILE A 122 3.42 5.64 11.59
CA ILE A 122 3.17 5.95 10.18
C ILE A 122 4.34 5.49 9.30
N GLU A 123 5.58 5.57 9.76
CA GLU A 123 6.73 4.97 9.07
C GLU A 123 6.56 3.45 8.89
N ALA A 124 6.14 2.73 9.92
CA ALA A 124 5.87 1.29 9.83
C ALA A 124 4.69 0.98 8.89
N LYS A 125 3.64 1.79 8.88
CA LYS A 125 2.51 1.69 7.96
C LYS A 125 2.92 1.97 6.51
N LEU A 126 3.81 2.93 6.27
CA LEU A 126 4.37 3.18 4.95
C LEU A 126 5.11 1.94 4.42
N ILE A 127 5.93 1.29 5.25
CA ILE A 127 6.62 0.04 4.88
C ILE A 127 5.59 -1.07 4.59
N GLN A 128 4.54 -1.19 5.40
CA GLN A 128 3.45 -2.15 5.15
C GLN A 128 2.75 -1.89 3.81
N LYS A 129 2.50 -0.61 3.50
CA LYS A 129 1.89 -0.20 2.23
C LYS A 129 2.81 -0.45 1.04
N GLU A 130 4.12 -0.19 1.18
CA GLU A 130 5.12 -0.56 0.16
C GLU A 130 5.06 -2.05 -0.16
N GLN A 131 5.03 -2.91 0.87
CA GLN A 131 4.94 -4.37 0.68
C GLN A 131 3.67 -4.81 -0.05
N GLU A 132 2.55 -4.18 0.27
CA GLU A 132 1.27 -4.45 -0.41
C GLU A 132 1.33 -4.06 -1.89
N ILE A 133 1.77 -2.85 -2.18
CA ILE A 133 1.82 -2.31 -3.54
C ILE A 133 2.88 -3.03 -4.38
N PHE A 134 4.05 -3.35 -3.82
CA PHE A 134 5.08 -4.12 -4.54
C PHE A 134 4.60 -5.53 -4.88
N LEU A 135 3.88 -6.20 -3.97
CA LEU A 135 3.30 -7.50 -4.30
C LEU A 135 2.28 -7.39 -5.44
N LYS A 136 1.39 -6.39 -5.40
CA LYS A 136 0.45 -6.12 -6.51
C LYS A 136 1.18 -5.82 -7.82
N ALA A 137 2.28 -5.06 -7.77
CA ALA A 137 3.09 -4.78 -8.96
C ALA A 137 3.76 -6.05 -9.53
N ILE A 138 4.26 -6.93 -8.66
CA ILE A 138 4.83 -8.22 -9.06
C ILE A 138 3.74 -9.12 -9.67
N GLU A 139 2.55 -9.14 -9.09
CA GLU A 139 1.39 -9.88 -9.62
C GLU A 139 0.96 -9.37 -11.00
N ALA A 140 0.93 -8.05 -11.19
CA ALA A 140 0.61 -7.42 -12.47
C ALA A 140 1.68 -7.69 -13.54
N TYR A 141 2.96 -7.51 -13.18
CA TYR A 141 4.10 -7.77 -14.06
C TYR A 141 4.13 -9.23 -14.53
N THR A 142 4.05 -10.17 -13.60
CA THR A 142 4.08 -11.61 -13.90
C THR A 142 2.78 -12.09 -14.55
N GLY A 143 1.66 -11.42 -14.27
CA GLY A 143 0.38 -11.65 -14.91
C GLY A 143 0.40 -11.33 -16.41
N LEU A 144 1.03 -10.20 -16.79
CA LEU A 144 1.18 -9.82 -18.18
C LEU A 144 2.12 -10.77 -18.94
N ILE A 145 3.20 -11.26 -18.29
CA ILE A 145 4.07 -12.30 -18.87
C ILE A 145 3.29 -13.58 -19.12
N LEU A 146 2.52 -14.05 -18.12
CA LEU A 146 1.69 -15.25 -18.25
C LEU A 146 0.65 -15.10 -19.37
N ALA A 147 0.04 -13.92 -19.49
CA ALA A 147 -0.95 -13.65 -20.56
C ALA A 147 -0.31 -13.75 -21.95
N ASN A 148 0.89 -13.17 -22.13
CA ASN A 148 1.64 -13.26 -23.38
C ASN A 148 2.01 -14.72 -23.73
N GLU A 149 2.48 -15.49 -22.74
CA GLU A 149 2.81 -16.90 -22.96
C GLU A 149 1.56 -17.74 -23.29
N THR A 150 0.47 -17.49 -22.59
CA THR A 150 -0.81 -18.15 -22.86
C THR A 150 -1.31 -17.85 -24.26
N LEU A 151 -1.15 -16.60 -24.74
CA LEU A 151 -1.51 -16.23 -26.11
C LEU A 151 -0.66 -16.99 -27.14
N VAL A 152 0.66 -17.04 -26.95
CA VAL A 152 1.56 -17.77 -27.87
C VAL A 152 1.18 -19.25 -27.93
N ILE A 153 0.99 -19.89 -26.77
CA ILE A 153 0.61 -21.31 -26.67
C ILE A 153 -0.74 -21.57 -27.37
N ASN A 154 -1.74 -20.72 -27.17
CA ASN A 154 -3.05 -20.89 -27.81
C ASN A 154 -2.98 -20.64 -29.32
N ARG A 155 -2.17 -19.67 -29.77
CA ARG A 155 -1.94 -19.44 -31.22
C ARG A 155 -1.33 -20.65 -31.88
N GLU A 156 -0.24 -21.19 -31.32
CA GLU A 156 0.40 -22.42 -31.83
C GLU A 156 -0.60 -23.59 -31.88
N ASN A 157 -1.47 -23.70 -30.89
CA ASN A 157 -2.51 -24.73 -30.85
C ASN A 157 -3.56 -24.56 -31.97
N VAL A 158 -3.97 -23.33 -32.27
CA VAL A 158 -4.89 -23.07 -33.43
C VAL A 158 -4.18 -23.46 -34.72
N ASP A 159 -2.95 -23.08 -34.95
CA ASP A 159 -2.17 -23.40 -36.16
C ASP A 159 -2.05 -24.94 -36.34
N LEU A 160 -1.75 -25.66 -35.22
CA LEU A 160 -1.64 -27.12 -35.23
C LEU A 160 -2.98 -27.80 -35.52
N LEU A 161 -4.08 -27.33 -34.97
CA LEU A 161 -5.42 -27.91 -35.20
C LEU A 161 -6.01 -27.53 -36.56
N GLN A 162 -5.63 -26.36 -37.10
CA GLN A 162 -5.96 -25.98 -38.46
C GLN A 162 -5.30 -26.98 -39.46
N ASN A 163 -4.00 -27.23 -39.32
CA ASN A 163 -3.28 -28.21 -40.14
C ASN A 163 -3.88 -29.61 -39.98
N GLN A 164 -4.25 -30.04 -38.77
CA GLN A 164 -4.91 -31.31 -38.54
C GLN A 164 -6.25 -31.43 -39.30
N PHE A 165 -7.08 -30.38 -39.19
CA PHE A 165 -8.37 -30.35 -39.91
C PHE A 165 -8.18 -30.47 -41.44
N GLU A 166 -7.17 -29.80 -42.01
CA GLU A 166 -6.86 -29.90 -43.44
C GLU A 166 -6.41 -31.32 -43.85
N ILE A 167 -5.57 -31.97 -43.02
CA ILE A 167 -5.16 -33.37 -43.23
C ILE A 167 -6.37 -34.28 -43.16
N ASP A 168 -7.24 -34.13 -42.15
CA ASP A 168 -8.42 -34.94 -41.96
C ASP A 168 -9.45 -34.75 -43.08
N ASN A 169 -9.63 -33.52 -43.58
CA ASN A 169 -10.48 -33.24 -44.72
C ASN A 169 -9.98 -33.94 -46.02
N ALA A 170 -8.64 -33.93 -46.23
CA ALA A 170 -8.04 -34.66 -47.33
C ALA A 170 -8.14 -36.20 -47.19
N ARG A 171 -8.13 -36.72 -45.97
CA ARG A 171 -8.33 -38.16 -45.68
C ARG A 171 -9.78 -38.60 -45.86
N LEU A 172 -10.75 -37.75 -45.46
CA LEU A 172 -12.17 -38.01 -45.71
C LEU A 172 -12.46 -38.14 -47.23
N SER A 173 -11.89 -37.24 -48.05
CA SER A 173 -12.07 -37.30 -49.51
C SER A 173 -11.54 -38.60 -50.13
N ARG A 174 -10.57 -39.26 -49.44
CA ARG A 174 -10.04 -40.58 -49.80
C ARG A 174 -10.71 -41.74 -49.09
N ALA A 175 -11.81 -41.50 -48.36
CA ALA A 175 -12.53 -42.51 -47.55
C ALA A 175 -11.64 -43.22 -46.49
N GLN A 176 -10.58 -42.55 -46.01
CA GLN A 176 -9.66 -43.08 -44.98
C GLN A 176 -10.12 -42.82 -43.55
N ILE A 177 -11.02 -41.84 -43.35
CA ILE A 177 -11.65 -41.54 -42.07
C ILE A 177 -13.14 -41.30 -42.25
N THR A 178 -13.89 -41.24 -41.15
CA THR A 178 -15.34 -41.01 -41.15
C THR A 178 -15.70 -39.54 -41.13
N ALA A 179 -16.93 -39.18 -41.51
CA ALA A 179 -17.44 -37.82 -41.32
C ALA A 179 -17.48 -37.40 -39.82
N THR A 180 -17.62 -38.37 -38.91
CA THR A 180 -17.57 -38.14 -37.47
C THR A 180 -16.18 -37.71 -37.03
N ASP A 181 -15.13 -38.31 -37.57
CA ASP A 181 -13.72 -37.95 -37.26
C ASP A 181 -13.42 -36.50 -37.70
N LEU A 182 -13.86 -36.12 -38.92
CA LEU A 182 -13.73 -34.76 -39.42
C LEU A 182 -14.50 -33.75 -38.55
N ALA A 183 -15.76 -34.08 -38.17
CA ALA A 183 -16.53 -33.22 -37.30
C ALA A 183 -15.87 -33.01 -35.94
N GLN A 184 -15.13 -34.01 -35.41
CA GLN A 184 -14.38 -33.92 -34.18
C GLN A 184 -13.13 -32.99 -34.31
N SER A 185 -12.41 -33.07 -35.42
CA SER A 185 -11.32 -32.13 -35.76
C SER A 185 -11.84 -30.70 -35.89
N GLN A 186 -12.97 -30.49 -36.56
CA GLN A 186 -13.61 -29.19 -36.71
C GLN A 186 -14.04 -28.62 -35.35
N SER A 187 -14.65 -29.45 -34.49
CA SER A 187 -15.01 -29.04 -33.13
C SER A 187 -13.79 -28.64 -32.29
N SER A 188 -12.68 -29.39 -32.37
CA SER A 188 -11.44 -29.12 -31.68
C SER A 188 -10.79 -27.80 -32.17
N LEU A 189 -10.81 -27.55 -33.47
CA LEU A 189 -10.33 -26.27 -34.05
C LEU A 189 -11.18 -25.09 -33.57
N ALA A 190 -12.51 -25.22 -33.60
CA ALA A 190 -13.40 -24.15 -33.08
C ALA A 190 -13.16 -23.87 -31.60
N GLY A 191 -12.93 -24.89 -30.76
CA GLY A 191 -12.55 -24.76 -29.37
C GLY A 191 -11.20 -24.04 -29.18
N ALA A 192 -10.20 -24.35 -30.01
CA ALA A 192 -8.91 -23.67 -29.99
C ALA A 192 -9.01 -22.19 -30.40
N GLN A 193 -9.81 -21.87 -31.40
CA GLN A 193 -10.10 -20.49 -31.79
C GLN A 193 -10.76 -19.69 -30.67
N ALA A 194 -11.71 -20.28 -29.95
CA ALA A 194 -12.33 -19.68 -28.77
C ALA A 194 -11.28 -19.42 -27.66
N GLY A 195 -10.45 -20.42 -27.37
CA GLY A 195 -9.35 -20.26 -26.38
C GLY A 195 -8.32 -19.18 -26.77
N TYR A 196 -8.04 -19.01 -28.06
CA TYR A 196 -7.19 -17.94 -28.55
C TYR A 196 -7.82 -16.55 -28.34
N ILE A 197 -9.14 -16.40 -28.58
CA ILE A 197 -9.87 -15.15 -28.31
C ILE A 197 -9.86 -14.82 -26.82
N GLU A 198 -10.04 -15.81 -25.94
CA GLU A 198 -9.94 -15.63 -24.50
C GLU A 198 -8.52 -15.16 -24.08
N ALA A 199 -7.49 -15.76 -24.67
CA ALA A 199 -6.10 -15.36 -24.42
C ALA A 199 -5.79 -13.93 -24.91
N GLN A 200 -6.38 -13.49 -26.02
CA GLN A 200 -6.28 -12.09 -26.48
C GLN A 200 -6.92 -11.13 -25.47
N ASN A 201 -8.10 -11.45 -24.94
CA ASN A 201 -8.75 -10.64 -23.91
C ASN A 201 -7.94 -10.61 -22.62
N LEU A 202 -7.31 -11.73 -22.24
CA LEU A 202 -6.46 -11.81 -21.06
C LEU A 202 -5.25 -10.86 -21.15
N ILE A 203 -4.66 -10.67 -22.33
CA ILE A 203 -3.59 -9.67 -22.54
C ILE A 203 -4.12 -8.26 -22.29
N VAL A 204 -5.28 -7.91 -22.84
CA VAL A 204 -5.85 -6.56 -22.67
C VAL A 204 -6.08 -6.26 -21.20
N THR A 205 -6.73 -7.17 -20.47
CA THR A 205 -7.01 -7.01 -19.04
C THR A 205 -5.73 -6.96 -18.19
N SER A 206 -4.74 -7.80 -18.49
CA SER A 206 -3.44 -7.82 -17.80
C SER A 206 -2.64 -6.55 -18.07
N LYS A 207 -2.70 -6.00 -19.29
CA LYS A 207 -2.06 -4.72 -19.65
C LYS A 207 -2.70 -3.56 -18.90
N LEU A 208 -4.02 -3.51 -18.80
CA LEU A 208 -4.73 -2.49 -18.01
C LEU A 208 -4.35 -2.57 -16.51
N LEU A 209 -4.26 -3.77 -15.95
CA LEU A 209 -3.83 -3.96 -14.57
C LEU A 209 -2.38 -3.50 -14.35
N TYR A 210 -1.48 -3.84 -15.28
CA TYR A 210 -0.10 -3.37 -15.26
C TYR A 210 -0.04 -1.83 -15.29
N GLN A 211 -0.77 -1.21 -16.22
CA GLN A 211 -0.79 0.25 -16.37
C GLN A 211 -1.31 0.97 -15.12
N ASN A 212 -2.32 0.41 -14.48
CA ASN A 212 -2.91 0.99 -13.27
C ASN A 212 -1.95 0.96 -12.08
N ILE A 213 -1.16 -0.10 -11.92
CA ILE A 213 -0.32 -0.29 -10.73
C ILE A 213 1.11 0.24 -10.94
N ILE A 214 1.70 -0.04 -12.10
CA ILE A 214 3.11 0.23 -12.41
C ILE A 214 3.24 1.50 -13.24
N GLY A 215 2.38 1.68 -14.24
CA GLY A 215 2.39 2.81 -15.17
C GLY A 215 2.36 2.35 -16.63
N GLN A 216 2.48 3.28 -17.56
CA GLN A 216 2.39 2.99 -18.99
C GLN A 216 3.50 2.04 -19.43
N ILE A 217 3.14 1.11 -20.32
CA ILE A 217 4.06 0.23 -21.00
C ILE A 217 3.91 0.48 -22.51
N ASN A 218 5.03 0.63 -23.21
CA ASN A 218 5.04 0.69 -24.67
C ASN A 218 4.82 -0.70 -25.26
N ASP A 219 4.10 -0.80 -26.37
CA ASP A 219 3.77 -2.10 -26.98
C ASP A 219 5.01 -2.85 -27.50
N SER A 220 6.11 -2.15 -27.75
CA SER A 220 7.40 -2.70 -28.15
C SER A 220 8.24 -3.25 -26.97
N GLU A 221 7.87 -3.00 -25.73
CA GLU A 221 8.62 -3.44 -24.56
C GLU A 221 8.34 -4.91 -24.26
N LYS A 222 9.37 -5.74 -24.35
CA LYS A 222 9.31 -7.15 -23.93
C LYS A 222 9.69 -7.25 -22.46
N LEU A 223 8.79 -7.80 -21.65
CA LEU A 223 9.07 -8.08 -20.25
C LEU A 223 10.07 -9.25 -20.11
N LYS A 224 11.07 -9.11 -19.24
CA LYS A 224 12.07 -10.16 -18.99
C LYS A 224 11.67 -11.07 -17.85
N LYS A 225 11.76 -12.39 -18.07
CA LYS A 225 11.60 -13.42 -17.01
C LYS A 225 12.80 -13.55 -16.06
N ILE A 226 13.70 -12.57 -15.98
CA ILE A 226 14.91 -12.66 -15.17
C ILE A 226 14.65 -12.03 -13.79
N TYR A 227 14.70 -12.86 -12.75
CA TYR A 227 14.46 -12.47 -11.37
C TYR A 227 15.66 -12.83 -10.48
N LYS A 228 16.28 -11.83 -9.84
CA LYS A 228 17.36 -12.03 -8.87
C LYS A 228 16.81 -12.01 -7.45
N THR A 229 16.17 -13.09 -7.02
CA THR A 229 15.58 -13.20 -5.67
C THR A 229 16.36 -14.13 -4.73
N LYS A 230 17.17 -15.04 -5.26
CA LYS A 230 17.82 -16.12 -4.49
C LYS A 230 18.63 -15.63 -3.29
N ASP A 231 19.33 -14.51 -3.42
CA ASP A 231 20.21 -13.97 -2.37
C ASP A 231 19.46 -13.31 -1.20
N LYS A 232 18.13 -13.20 -1.28
CA LYS A 232 17.29 -12.51 -0.28
C LYS A 232 16.33 -13.44 0.45
N ILE A 233 16.19 -14.68 -0.05
CA ILE A 233 15.30 -15.68 0.56
C ILE A 233 16.01 -16.32 1.74
N PRO A 234 15.37 -16.37 2.94
CA PRO A 234 15.93 -17.08 4.09
C PRO A 234 16.27 -18.53 3.75
N SER A 235 17.34 -19.06 4.36
CA SER A 235 17.81 -20.43 4.10
C SER A 235 16.98 -21.50 4.81
N SER A 236 16.26 -21.12 5.89
CA SER A 236 15.44 -22.01 6.69
C SER A 236 14.20 -21.32 7.25
N LEU A 237 13.20 -22.11 7.65
CA LEU A 237 11.99 -21.61 8.30
C LEU A 237 12.31 -20.88 9.62
N ASP A 238 13.29 -21.37 10.39
CA ASP A 238 13.66 -20.76 11.66
C ASP A 238 14.34 -19.39 11.46
N GLU A 239 15.18 -19.27 10.42
CA GLU A 239 15.74 -17.99 10.01
C GLU A 239 14.64 -17.03 9.56
N ALA A 240 13.69 -17.50 8.74
CA ALA A 240 12.54 -16.70 8.29
C ALA A 240 11.72 -16.16 9.48
N ARG A 241 11.47 -17.00 10.50
CA ARG A 241 10.77 -16.60 11.73
C ARG A 241 11.55 -15.54 12.52
N LYS A 242 12.86 -15.72 12.68
CA LYS A 242 13.71 -14.74 13.38
C LYS A 242 13.72 -13.38 12.69
N ILE A 243 13.85 -13.37 11.36
CA ILE A 243 13.82 -12.12 10.58
C ILE A 243 12.45 -11.45 10.72
N SER A 244 11.35 -12.20 10.61
CA SER A 244 10.00 -11.66 10.69
C SER A 244 9.69 -11.01 12.04
N GLN A 245 10.17 -11.58 13.14
CA GLN A 245 10.02 -11.01 14.48
C GLN A 245 10.65 -9.62 14.62
N GLN A 246 11.68 -9.32 13.81
CA GLN A 246 12.38 -8.03 13.86
C GLN A 246 11.93 -7.04 12.79
N LYS A 247 11.48 -7.55 11.62
CA LYS A 247 11.25 -6.73 10.43
C LYS A 247 9.78 -6.70 9.95
N SER A 248 8.89 -7.52 10.52
CA SER A 248 7.48 -7.52 10.11
C SER A 248 6.82 -6.19 10.48
N PRO A 249 6.31 -5.42 9.51
CA PRO A 249 5.64 -4.15 9.80
C PRO A 249 4.40 -4.33 10.69
N GLU A 250 3.66 -5.44 10.53
CA GLU A 250 2.48 -5.73 11.36
C GLU A 250 2.81 -5.87 12.85
N LEU A 251 3.94 -6.53 13.17
CA LEU A 251 4.41 -6.63 14.55
C LEU A 251 4.85 -5.28 15.08
N ILE A 252 5.66 -4.54 14.32
CA ILE A 252 6.15 -3.20 14.69
C ILE A 252 4.99 -2.26 14.94
N ILE A 253 3.96 -2.25 14.07
CA ILE A 253 2.74 -1.47 14.25
C ILE A 253 2.04 -1.82 15.57
N SER A 254 1.84 -3.12 15.85
CA SER A 254 1.16 -3.57 17.07
C SER A 254 1.96 -3.24 18.33
N GLU A 255 3.30 -3.33 18.28
CA GLU A 255 4.19 -2.95 19.38
C GLU A 255 4.11 -1.44 19.67
N ILE A 256 4.12 -0.60 18.62
CA ILE A 256 4.00 0.85 18.76
C ILE A 256 2.62 1.22 19.32
N GLU A 257 1.54 0.63 18.81
CA GLU A 257 0.18 0.88 19.31
C GLU A 257 0.03 0.50 20.78
N TYR A 258 0.62 -0.62 21.21
CA TYR A 258 0.69 -0.97 22.63
C TYR A 258 1.53 0.05 23.41
N GLY A 259 2.65 0.51 22.85
CA GLY A 259 3.48 1.59 23.40
C GLY A 259 2.68 2.89 23.60
N GLN A 260 1.91 3.32 22.59
CA GLN A 260 1.04 4.50 22.67
C GLN A 260 -0.03 4.33 23.75
N SER A 261 -0.64 3.17 23.86
CA SER A 261 -1.67 2.91 24.90
C SER A 261 -1.11 3.01 26.33
N LYS A 262 0.18 2.70 26.55
CA LYS A 262 0.86 2.93 27.84
C LYS A 262 0.99 4.43 28.13
N LEU A 263 1.30 5.23 27.12
CA LEU A 263 1.38 6.68 27.25
C LEU A 263 0.01 7.32 27.47
N ASP A 264 -1.04 6.81 26.81
CA ASP A 264 -2.43 7.27 27.01
C ASP A 264 -2.90 7.07 28.47
N VAL A 265 -2.47 5.99 29.13
CA VAL A 265 -2.71 5.81 30.59
C VAL A 265 -1.96 6.88 31.41
N LYS A 266 -0.72 7.21 31.02
CA LYS A 266 0.06 8.25 31.71
C LYS A 266 -0.54 9.64 31.51
N ILE A 267 -1.04 9.95 30.29
CA ILE A 267 -1.75 11.20 29.99
C ILE A 267 -3.02 11.29 30.86
N ALA A 268 -3.84 10.24 30.91
CA ALA A 268 -5.04 10.24 31.74
C ALA A 268 -4.74 10.38 33.25
N LYS A 269 -3.55 9.97 33.70
CA LYS A 269 -3.09 10.18 35.08
C LYS A 269 -2.61 11.61 35.32
N SER A 270 -2.02 12.28 34.33
CA SER A 270 -1.59 13.68 34.46
C SER A 270 -2.76 14.64 34.66
N ASP A 271 -3.98 14.27 34.25
CA ASP A 271 -5.21 15.04 34.50
C ASP A 271 -5.58 15.18 35.99
N PHE A 272 -4.92 14.45 36.89
CA PHE A 272 -5.04 14.62 38.34
C PHE A 272 -4.05 15.63 38.93
N SER A 273 -3.09 16.06 38.16
CA SER A 273 -2.04 16.97 38.61
C SER A 273 -2.49 18.42 38.53
N PRO A 274 -1.98 19.30 39.42
CA PRO A 274 -2.20 20.72 39.25
C PRO A 274 -1.52 21.24 37.98
N THR A 275 -2.11 22.27 37.39
CA THR A 275 -1.54 23.03 36.28
C THR A 275 -1.14 24.42 36.77
N ALA A 276 0.04 24.89 36.40
CA ALA A 276 0.50 26.27 36.68
C ALA A 276 0.77 26.97 35.36
N LYS A 277 0.22 28.18 35.23
CA LYS A 277 0.38 29.04 34.08
C LYS A 277 0.91 30.40 34.51
N LEU A 278 1.79 30.98 33.72
CA LEU A 278 2.27 32.35 33.85
C LEU A 278 1.73 33.13 32.63
N SER A 279 1.13 34.30 32.89
CA SER A 279 0.66 35.16 31.80
C SER A 279 1.09 36.61 32.06
N LEU A 280 1.48 37.30 31.01
CA LEU A 280 1.70 38.74 30.94
C LEU A 280 0.68 39.30 29.96
N GLU A 281 -0.11 40.27 30.44
CA GLU A 281 -1.16 40.87 29.63
C GLU A 281 -1.09 42.40 29.74
N ARG A 282 -1.05 43.07 28.59
CA ARG A 282 -1.25 44.49 28.46
C ARG A 282 -2.60 44.77 27.84
N THR A 283 -3.43 45.54 28.52
CA THR A 283 -4.79 45.91 28.07
C THR A 283 -4.87 47.41 27.94
N TYR A 284 -5.37 47.90 26.82
CA TYR A 284 -5.79 49.28 26.60
C TYR A 284 -7.30 49.24 26.40
N SER A 285 -8.02 50.15 27.13
CA SER A 285 -9.47 50.33 27.00
C SER A 285 -9.72 51.81 26.79
N ASP A 286 -10.54 52.11 25.77
CA ASP A 286 -11.00 53.42 25.40
C ASP A 286 -12.52 53.52 25.61
N GLU A 287 -13.04 54.70 26.00
CA GLU A 287 -14.41 54.89 26.42
C GLU A 287 -14.86 53.94 27.53
N LEU A 288 -14.05 53.80 28.59
CA LEU A 288 -14.22 52.77 29.62
C LEU A 288 -15.50 52.95 30.45
N SER A 289 -15.88 54.20 30.74
CA SER A 289 -17.08 54.54 31.45
C SER A 289 -17.43 56.04 31.28
N SER A 290 -18.59 56.47 31.76
CA SER A 290 -18.97 57.91 31.80
C SER A 290 -18.01 58.79 32.57
N THR A 291 -17.07 58.19 33.37
CA THR A 291 -16.16 58.94 34.26
C THR A 291 -14.71 58.78 33.81
N TYR A 292 -14.34 57.73 33.04
CA TYR A 292 -12.98 57.44 32.64
C TYR A 292 -12.93 57.15 31.13
N ASP A 293 -12.17 57.94 30.37
CA ASP A 293 -12.02 57.77 28.92
C ASP A 293 -11.10 56.60 28.62
N GLU A 294 -9.89 56.60 29.18
CA GLU A 294 -8.85 55.61 28.87
C GLU A 294 -8.35 54.87 30.09
N ARG A 295 -7.94 53.62 29.82
CA ARG A 295 -7.27 52.80 30.83
C ARG A 295 -6.17 51.95 30.22
N GLU A 296 -4.93 52.13 30.65
CA GLU A 296 -3.85 51.19 30.41
C GLU A 296 -3.63 50.31 31.66
N LYS A 297 -3.49 49.01 31.41
CA LYS A 297 -3.30 48.03 32.48
C LYS A 297 -2.28 46.97 32.08
N ASP A 298 -1.20 46.80 32.85
CA ASP A 298 -0.24 45.73 32.74
C ASP A 298 -0.46 44.75 33.88
N VAL A 299 -0.60 43.45 33.56
CA VAL A 299 -0.87 42.38 34.53
C VAL A 299 0.09 41.23 34.33
N LEU A 300 0.91 40.97 35.32
CA LEU A 300 1.64 39.70 35.44
C LEU A 300 0.89 38.80 36.41
N GLN A 301 0.45 37.64 35.92
CA GLN A 301 -0.39 36.72 36.67
C GLN A 301 0.19 35.32 36.65
N ALA A 302 0.36 34.71 37.83
CA ALA A 302 0.60 33.29 37.98
C ALA A 302 -0.70 32.61 38.47
N THR A 303 -1.16 31.63 37.72
CA THR A 303 -2.38 30.90 38.04
C THR A 303 -2.06 29.45 38.26
N VAL A 304 -2.43 28.91 39.45
CA VAL A 304 -2.39 27.47 39.73
C VAL A 304 -3.80 26.95 39.80
N SER A 305 -4.12 25.94 39.03
CA SER A 305 -5.43 25.28 38.98
C SER A 305 -5.29 23.80 39.30
N TRP A 306 -6.03 23.33 40.27
CA TRP A 306 -6.07 21.90 40.65
C TRP A 306 -7.50 21.41 40.62
N PRO A 307 -7.91 20.71 39.53
CA PRO A 307 -9.31 20.28 39.38
C PRO A 307 -9.62 19.04 40.21
N PHE A 308 -10.57 19.16 41.16
CA PHE A 308 -11.15 18.02 41.87
C PHE A 308 -12.52 17.67 41.29
N GLN A 309 -12.61 16.50 40.66
CA GLN A 309 -13.86 16.05 40.02
C GLN A 309 -14.55 14.97 40.83
N PHE A 310 -15.51 15.38 41.70
CA PHE A 310 -16.25 14.50 42.60
C PHE A 310 -17.07 13.43 41.86
N GLY A 311 -17.52 13.67 40.62
CA GLY A 311 -18.21 12.71 39.75
C GLY A 311 -17.32 11.58 39.18
N GLY A 312 -16.04 11.52 39.53
CA GLY A 312 -15.14 10.43 39.18
C GLY A 312 -14.73 10.34 37.71
N LYS A 313 -14.91 11.40 36.91
CA LYS A 313 -14.59 11.45 35.49
C LYS A 313 -13.11 11.05 35.19
N ASN A 314 -12.16 11.66 35.92
CA ASN A 314 -10.74 11.36 35.74
C ASN A 314 -10.40 9.91 36.09
N LYS A 315 -10.99 9.39 37.19
CA LYS A 315 -10.84 7.99 37.59
C LYS A 315 -11.37 7.03 36.53
N SER A 316 -12.53 7.33 35.96
CA SER A 316 -13.12 6.53 34.88
C SER A 316 -12.31 6.62 33.61
N ASN A 317 -11.73 7.80 33.28
CA ASN A 317 -10.82 7.97 32.12
C ASN A 317 -9.55 7.13 32.26
N VAL A 318 -8.93 7.09 33.44
CA VAL A 318 -7.79 6.20 33.72
C VAL A 318 -8.19 4.74 33.58
N LYS A 319 -9.35 4.31 34.15
CA LYS A 319 -9.85 2.94 34.04
C LYS A 319 -10.07 2.56 32.56
N LYS A 320 -10.71 3.44 31.78
CA LYS A 320 -10.90 3.25 30.33
C LYS A 320 -9.57 3.01 29.63
N ASN A 321 -8.57 3.86 29.83
CA ASN A 321 -7.27 3.72 29.18
C ASN A 321 -6.48 2.47 29.65
N LEU A 322 -6.69 2.01 30.88
CA LEU A 322 -6.16 0.73 31.36
C LEU A 322 -6.78 -0.46 30.61
N GLN A 323 -8.10 -0.44 30.35
CA GLN A 323 -8.76 -1.48 29.54
C GLN A 323 -8.28 -1.43 28.08
N VAL A 324 -8.14 -0.24 27.49
CA VAL A 324 -7.55 -0.08 26.13
C VAL A 324 -6.13 -0.63 26.08
N LYS A 325 -5.30 -0.36 27.08
CA LYS A 325 -3.96 -0.94 27.19
C LYS A 325 -4.00 -2.48 27.25
N GLY A 326 -4.94 -3.05 28.06
CA GLY A 326 -5.14 -4.50 28.13
C GLY A 326 -5.55 -5.08 26.77
N MET A 327 -6.51 -4.44 26.07
CA MET A 327 -6.93 -4.82 24.72
C MET A 327 -5.74 -4.78 23.72
N LYS A 328 -4.94 -3.70 23.72
CA LYS A 328 -3.76 -3.57 22.82
C LYS A 328 -2.70 -4.61 23.12
N ARG A 329 -2.55 -5.05 24.39
CA ARG A 329 -1.65 -6.16 24.73
C ARG A 329 -2.12 -7.48 24.10
N LEU A 330 -3.42 -7.80 24.20
CA LEU A 330 -3.97 -9.00 23.60
C LEU A 330 -3.85 -8.98 22.05
N LEU A 331 -4.06 -7.81 21.44
CA LEU A 331 -3.87 -7.64 19.99
C LEU A 331 -2.40 -7.84 19.58
N LEU A 332 -1.44 -7.38 20.38
CA LEU A 332 -0.02 -7.62 20.14
C LEU A 332 0.30 -9.13 20.24
N ASP A 333 -0.20 -9.81 21.27
CA ASP A 333 0.02 -11.25 21.43
C ASP A 333 -0.61 -12.04 20.26
N ASN A 334 -1.77 -11.57 19.74
CA ASN A 334 -2.40 -12.13 18.54
C ASN A 334 -1.56 -11.86 17.27
N ALA A 335 -1.00 -10.64 17.12
CA ALA A 335 -0.14 -10.31 16.00
C ALA A 335 1.11 -11.20 15.94
N TYR A 336 1.72 -11.53 17.08
CA TYR A 336 2.82 -12.51 17.15
C TYR A 336 2.40 -13.90 16.64
N ARG A 337 1.23 -14.40 17.02
CA ARG A 337 0.71 -15.68 16.55
C ARG A 337 0.44 -15.66 15.06
N ASN A 338 -0.22 -14.62 14.57
CA ASN A 338 -0.53 -14.45 13.15
C ASN A 338 0.74 -14.32 12.30
N ASN A 339 1.78 -13.65 12.79
CA ASN A 339 3.06 -13.55 12.11
C ASN A 339 3.72 -14.93 11.96
N ILE A 340 3.79 -15.74 13.02
CA ILE A 340 4.34 -17.09 12.95
C ILE A 340 3.55 -17.96 11.96
N GLN A 341 2.22 -17.86 11.97
CA GLN A 341 1.34 -18.58 11.05
C GLN A 341 1.58 -18.14 9.60
N SER A 342 1.62 -16.83 9.34
CA SER A 342 1.82 -16.25 8.01
C SER A 342 3.16 -16.66 7.41
N VAL A 343 4.25 -16.57 8.18
CA VAL A 343 5.59 -16.97 7.73
C VAL A 343 5.65 -18.47 7.46
N THR A 344 5.06 -19.29 8.33
CA THR A 344 5.04 -20.76 8.15
C THR A 344 4.25 -21.14 6.90
N ALA A 345 3.08 -20.52 6.68
CA ALA A 345 2.26 -20.76 5.50
C ALA A 345 2.97 -20.31 4.20
N ALA A 346 3.63 -19.15 4.23
CA ALA A 346 4.39 -18.66 3.08
C ALA A 346 5.58 -19.55 2.75
N TRP A 347 6.29 -20.06 3.75
CA TRP A 347 7.38 -21.02 3.60
C TRP A 347 6.88 -22.33 2.98
N SER A 348 5.81 -22.91 3.54
CA SER A 348 5.20 -24.14 3.02
C SER A 348 4.73 -23.96 1.56
N THR A 349 4.15 -22.81 1.24
CA THR A 349 3.73 -22.46 -0.12
C THR A 349 4.92 -22.39 -1.08
N LEU A 350 6.05 -21.83 -0.64
CA LEU A 350 7.27 -21.78 -1.44
C LEU A 350 7.81 -23.18 -1.76
N GLU A 351 7.92 -24.04 -0.77
CA GLU A 351 8.43 -25.42 -0.96
C GLU A 351 7.49 -26.28 -1.81
N SER A 352 6.17 -26.17 -1.59
CA SER A 352 5.18 -26.87 -2.42
C SER A 352 5.18 -26.37 -3.86
N SER A 353 5.26 -25.04 -4.08
CA SER A 353 5.31 -24.46 -5.44
C SER A 353 6.57 -24.89 -6.20
N LYS A 354 7.71 -25.00 -5.50
CA LYS A 354 8.97 -25.49 -6.08
C LYS A 354 8.86 -26.94 -6.53
N SER A 355 8.26 -27.79 -5.68
CA SER A 355 8.05 -29.22 -5.98
C SER A 355 7.02 -29.39 -7.11
N PHE A 356 5.94 -28.61 -7.08
CA PHE A 356 4.92 -28.61 -8.12
C PHE A 356 5.50 -28.20 -9.49
N LEU A 357 6.32 -27.14 -9.53
CA LEU A 357 6.99 -26.71 -10.76
C LEU A 357 7.85 -27.83 -11.37
N ARG A 358 8.63 -28.55 -10.56
CA ARG A 358 9.44 -29.69 -11.04
C ARG A 358 8.56 -30.81 -11.63
N ALA A 359 7.44 -31.13 -10.99
CA ALA A 359 6.52 -32.15 -11.47
C ALA A 359 5.90 -31.76 -12.82
N VAL A 360 5.46 -30.50 -12.96
CA VAL A 360 4.87 -30.01 -14.21
C VAL A 360 5.91 -29.92 -15.33
N GLN A 361 7.19 -29.57 -15.03
CA GLN A 361 8.26 -29.63 -16.03
C GLN A 361 8.44 -31.05 -16.60
N LEU A 362 8.39 -32.07 -15.76
CA LEU A 362 8.44 -33.46 -16.22
C LEU A 362 7.18 -33.84 -17.01
N GLN A 363 6.01 -33.36 -16.58
CA GLN A 363 4.74 -33.59 -17.31
C GLN A 363 4.79 -33.01 -18.73
N VAL A 364 5.28 -31.78 -18.92
CA VAL A 364 5.43 -31.18 -20.25
C VAL A 364 6.36 -32.02 -21.12
N LYS A 365 7.53 -32.40 -20.62
CA LYS A 365 8.48 -33.23 -21.37
C LYS A 365 7.87 -34.57 -21.80
N ALA A 366 7.14 -35.22 -20.93
CA ALA A 366 6.46 -36.48 -21.24
C ALA A 366 5.32 -36.28 -22.26
N ALA A 367 4.54 -35.20 -22.13
CA ALA A 367 3.46 -34.87 -23.06
C ALA A 367 3.99 -34.49 -24.46
N GLU A 368 5.14 -33.82 -24.56
CA GLU A 368 5.81 -33.53 -25.83
C GLU A 368 6.21 -34.82 -26.57
N ILE A 369 6.91 -35.73 -25.89
CA ILE A 369 7.32 -37.02 -26.46
C ILE A 369 6.10 -37.85 -26.89
N ALA A 370 5.04 -37.89 -26.04
CA ALA A 370 3.82 -38.63 -26.36
C ALA A 370 3.09 -38.02 -27.57
N ASN A 371 3.00 -36.70 -27.65
CA ASN A 371 2.35 -36.02 -28.77
C ASN A 371 3.11 -36.22 -30.09
N GLU A 372 4.46 -36.12 -30.07
CA GLU A 372 5.30 -36.37 -31.24
C GLU A 372 5.13 -37.82 -31.71
N GLY A 373 5.20 -38.82 -30.81
CA GLY A 373 5.02 -40.22 -31.14
C GLY A 373 3.66 -40.54 -31.72
N ILE A 374 2.56 -40.09 -31.06
CA ILE A 374 1.19 -40.32 -31.51
C ILE A 374 0.93 -39.65 -32.86
N SER A 375 1.43 -38.43 -33.08
CA SER A 375 1.31 -37.72 -34.36
C SER A 375 2.04 -38.45 -35.47
N TYR A 376 3.27 -38.91 -35.22
CA TYR A 376 4.06 -39.69 -36.17
C TYR A 376 3.36 -41.04 -36.55
N GLU A 377 2.87 -41.78 -35.56
CA GLU A 377 2.13 -43.02 -35.76
C GLU A 377 0.85 -42.80 -36.59
N TYR A 378 0.10 -41.72 -36.32
CA TYR A 378 -1.09 -41.36 -37.08
C TYR A 378 -0.76 -41.00 -38.52
N GLU A 379 0.23 -40.15 -38.76
CA GLU A 379 0.62 -39.74 -40.12
C GLU A 379 1.10 -40.90 -40.98
N ASN A 380 1.72 -41.90 -40.38
CA ASN A 380 2.23 -43.08 -41.10
C ASN A 380 1.22 -44.25 -41.13
N GLY A 381 0.00 -44.05 -40.68
CA GLY A 381 -1.07 -45.06 -40.75
C GLY A 381 -0.94 -46.21 -39.76
N LEU A 382 -0.20 -46.01 -38.65
CA LEU A 382 0.07 -47.01 -37.61
C LEU A 382 -1.04 -46.99 -36.52
N ASN A 383 -2.18 -47.59 -36.79
CA ASN A 383 -3.27 -47.89 -35.81
C ASN A 383 -3.60 -46.78 -34.78
N ARG A 384 -3.47 -45.50 -35.15
CA ARG A 384 -3.91 -44.36 -34.31
C ARG A 384 -5.14 -43.72 -34.93
N SER A 385 -6.06 -43.28 -34.07
CA SER A 385 -7.26 -42.55 -34.47
C SER A 385 -7.03 -41.02 -34.43
N THR A 386 -7.84 -40.29 -35.16
CA THR A 386 -7.95 -38.82 -35.04
C THR A 386 -8.13 -38.40 -33.59
N PHE A 387 -8.94 -39.14 -32.83
CA PHE A 387 -9.16 -38.89 -31.41
C PHE A 387 -7.88 -38.95 -30.57
N ASP A 388 -7.00 -39.95 -30.81
CA ASP A 388 -5.72 -40.07 -30.05
C ASP A 388 -4.84 -38.86 -30.30
N VAL A 389 -4.76 -38.33 -31.52
CA VAL A 389 -3.99 -37.14 -31.87
C VAL A 389 -4.57 -35.91 -31.20
N LEU A 390 -5.86 -35.68 -31.29
CA LEU A 390 -6.53 -34.53 -30.67
C LEU A 390 -6.39 -34.56 -29.14
N GLN A 391 -6.54 -35.75 -28.53
CA GLN A 391 -6.37 -35.93 -27.09
C GLN A 391 -4.90 -35.63 -26.63
N SER A 392 -3.91 -36.15 -27.38
CA SER A 392 -2.50 -35.90 -27.05
C SER A 392 -2.14 -34.42 -27.15
N ARG A 393 -2.64 -33.71 -28.17
CA ARG A 393 -2.50 -32.27 -28.34
C ARG A 393 -3.13 -31.46 -27.21
N SER A 394 -4.37 -31.84 -26.82
CA SER A 394 -5.05 -31.21 -25.66
C SER A 394 -4.25 -31.40 -24.37
N ASN A 395 -3.68 -32.60 -24.15
CA ASN A 395 -2.85 -32.89 -22.99
C ASN A 395 -1.57 -32.04 -22.99
N LEU A 396 -0.92 -31.88 -24.14
CA LEU A 396 0.29 -31.06 -24.31
C LEU A 396 -0.03 -29.57 -24.09
N LEU A 397 -1.12 -29.05 -24.68
CA LEU A 397 -1.60 -27.69 -24.47
C LEU A 397 -1.79 -27.38 -22.98
N ASN A 398 -2.54 -28.25 -22.30
CA ASN A 398 -2.80 -28.09 -20.85
C ASN A 398 -1.51 -28.18 -20.02
N ALA A 399 -0.60 -29.06 -20.36
CA ALA A 399 0.70 -29.17 -19.69
C ALA A 399 1.53 -27.89 -19.84
N LYS A 400 1.62 -27.31 -21.06
CA LYS A 400 2.35 -26.04 -21.33
C LYS A 400 1.74 -24.86 -20.58
N ILE A 401 0.41 -24.73 -20.58
CA ILE A 401 -0.29 -23.67 -19.82
C ILE A 401 -0.06 -23.83 -18.32
N ASN A 402 -0.10 -25.09 -17.80
CA ASN A 402 0.16 -25.37 -16.40
C ASN A 402 1.61 -25.05 -16.02
N LEU A 403 2.57 -25.28 -16.92
CA LEU A 403 3.98 -24.91 -16.69
C LEU A 403 4.14 -23.38 -16.55
N ALA A 404 3.55 -22.59 -17.46
CA ALA A 404 3.58 -21.14 -17.39
C ALA A 404 2.98 -20.62 -16.07
N LYS A 405 1.85 -21.21 -15.63
CA LYS A 405 1.22 -20.91 -14.34
C LYS A 405 2.10 -21.32 -13.15
N ALA A 406 2.75 -22.50 -13.20
CA ALA A 406 3.61 -23.00 -12.14
C ALA A 406 4.87 -22.13 -11.96
N ASP A 407 5.50 -21.70 -13.05
CA ASP A 407 6.63 -20.75 -13.04
C ASP A 407 6.25 -19.46 -12.35
N ARG A 408 5.12 -18.85 -12.74
CA ARG A 408 4.60 -17.64 -12.10
C ARG A 408 4.31 -17.85 -10.62
N ASN A 409 3.64 -18.95 -10.25
CA ASN A 409 3.25 -19.22 -8.86
C ASN A 409 4.47 -19.44 -7.96
N TYR A 410 5.50 -20.12 -8.45
CA TYR A 410 6.75 -20.29 -7.73
C TYR A 410 7.45 -18.94 -7.47
N LEU A 411 7.47 -18.06 -8.46
CA LEU A 411 8.02 -16.71 -8.30
C LEU A 411 7.20 -15.89 -7.28
N LEU A 412 5.88 -15.91 -7.39
CA LEU A 412 5.01 -15.21 -6.45
C LEU A 412 5.15 -15.73 -5.02
N ALA A 413 5.36 -17.05 -4.84
CA ALA A 413 5.61 -17.64 -3.53
C ALA A 413 6.90 -17.10 -2.89
N GLN A 414 7.96 -16.86 -3.67
CA GLN A 414 9.19 -16.23 -3.19
C GLN A 414 8.93 -14.82 -2.65
N PHE A 415 8.20 -13.98 -3.41
CA PHE A 415 7.89 -12.62 -2.97
C PHE A 415 6.88 -12.56 -1.83
N LYS A 416 5.93 -13.49 -1.76
CA LYS A 416 5.01 -13.63 -0.62
C LYS A 416 5.77 -14.00 0.65
N LEU A 417 6.79 -14.84 0.57
CA LEU A 417 7.68 -15.11 1.70
C LEU A 417 8.47 -13.85 2.09
N LEU A 418 9.06 -13.13 1.14
CA LEU A 418 9.76 -11.87 1.42
C LEU A 418 8.84 -10.83 2.07
N LYS A 419 7.56 -10.75 1.66
CA LYS A 419 6.56 -9.92 2.32
C LYS A 419 6.32 -10.37 3.76
N SER A 420 6.07 -11.65 4.01
CA SER A 420 5.75 -12.18 5.34
C SER A 420 6.90 -12.01 6.34
N VAL A 421 8.16 -12.03 5.88
CA VAL A 421 9.33 -11.77 6.73
C VAL A 421 9.71 -10.28 6.83
N GLY A 422 9.03 -9.38 6.12
CA GLY A 422 9.29 -7.94 6.19
C GLY A 422 10.39 -7.42 5.25
N LEU A 423 10.87 -8.22 4.30
CA LEU A 423 11.98 -7.88 3.39
C LEU A 423 11.53 -7.29 2.04
N LEU A 424 10.22 -7.24 1.75
CA LEU A 424 9.68 -6.71 0.51
C LEU A 424 9.43 -5.19 0.62
N ASN A 425 10.46 -4.41 0.79
CA ASN A 425 10.38 -2.95 0.89
C ASN A 425 11.43 -2.27 0.01
N SER A 426 11.30 -0.95 -0.19
CA SER A 426 12.20 -0.16 -1.04
C SER A 426 13.66 -0.23 -0.60
N LYS A 427 13.93 -0.25 0.70
CA LYS A 427 15.26 -0.27 1.30
C LYS A 427 15.98 -1.61 1.06
N ASP A 428 15.31 -2.73 1.39
CA ASP A 428 15.88 -4.08 1.22
C ASP A 428 15.98 -4.46 -0.26
N LEU A 429 15.09 -3.96 -1.11
CA LEU A 429 15.15 -4.12 -2.57
C LEU A 429 16.13 -3.16 -3.25
N LYS A 430 16.66 -2.16 -2.55
CA LYS A 430 17.56 -1.10 -3.06
C LYS A 430 16.95 -0.32 -4.21
N LEU A 431 15.65 0.00 -4.14
CA LEU A 431 14.97 0.85 -5.11
C LEU A 431 15.40 2.32 -4.92
N LYS A 432 15.44 3.08 -6.04
CA LYS A 432 15.93 4.48 -6.06
C LYS A 432 14.86 5.42 -6.59
#